data_706fb1b3506f75f0fce6700b71de3a0e
#
_entry.id   706fb1b3506f75f0fce6700b71de3a0e
#
_cell.length_a   1.000
_cell.length_b   1.000
_cell.length_c   1.000
_cell.angle_alpha   90.00
_cell.angle_beta   90.00
_cell.angle_gamma   90.00
#
_symmetry.space_group_name_H-M   'P 1'
#
loop_
_entity.id
_entity.type
_entity.pdbx_description
1 polymer ?
#
loop_
_entity_poly.entity_id
_entity_poly.type
_entity_poly.pdbx_seq_one_letter_code
_entity_poly.pdbx_strand_id
1 'polypeptide(L)'
;MTLSGARHDDLGATYIERGGRRAVAHYGRPEVAHRAVRNGVGVIEQGYGIVAVTGDDRIEYVDNVVTNRVPPTDGKGCYAFVLDPQGRIETDCYIYNADDRLLLFTPPGQAEPLVDD
;
A
#
# COMPACT_ATOMS: atom_id res chain seq x y z
N MET A 1 1.91 -7.92 7.76
CA MET A 1 1.55 -9.35 7.85
C MET A 1 0.38 -9.62 6.91
N THR A 2 0.48 -10.67 6.13
CA THR A 2 -0.55 -11.06 5.16
C THR A 2 -1.18 -12.37 5.59
N LEU A 3 -2.51 -12.41 5.63
CA LEU A 3 -3.24 -13.65 5.92
C LEU A 3 -3.29 -14.51 4.64
N SER A 4 -3.17 -15.83 4.80
CA SER A 4 -3.29 -16.74 3.66
C SER A 4 -4.74 -16.82 3.17
N GLY A 5 -4.93 -17.20 1.90
CA GLY A 5 -6.26 -17.43 1.34
C GLY A 5 -7.06 -18.47 2.13
N ALA A 6 -6.40 -19.55 2.59
CA ALA A 6 -7.04 -20.56 3.41
C ALA A 6 -7.56 -19.98 4.75
N ARG A 7 -6.82 -19.07 5.35
CA ARG A 7 -7.26 -18.42 6.59
C ARG A 7 -8.48 -17.54 6.36
N HIS A 8 -8.51 -16.80 5.27
CA HIS A 8 -9.69 -16.01 4.91
C HIS A 8 -10.91 -16.90 4.67
N ASP A 9 -10.73 -17.99 3.95
CA ASP A 9 -11.82 -18.95 3.68
C ASP A 9 -12.35 -19.58 4.97
N ASP A 10 -11.48 -19.94 5.90
CA ASP A 10 -11.87 -20.47 7.21
C ASP A 10 -12.72 -19.48 8.01
N LEU A 11 -12.53 -18.18 7.78
CA LEU A 11 -13.30 -17.12 8.41
C LEU A 11 -14.57 -16.76 7.63
N GLY A 12 -14.88 -17.48 6.55
CA GLY A 12 -16.09 -17.25 5.76
C GLY A 12 -16.02 -16.04 4.84
N ALA A 13 -14.85 -15.77 4.27
CA ALA A 13 -14.64 -14.59 3.43
C ALA A 13 -15.43 -14.63 2.15
N THR A 14 -15.99 -13.47 1.76
CA THR A 14 -16.52 -13.19 0.42
C THR A 14 -15.57 -12.22 -0.25
N TYR A 15 -15.27 -12.47 -1.53
CA TYR A 15 -14.23 -11.73 -2.25
C TYR A 15 -14.79 -10.79 -3.30
N ILE A 16 -14.07 -9.71 -3.54
CA ILE A 16 -14.27 -8.81 -4.69
C ILE A 16 -12.92 -8.60 -5.37
N GLU A 17 -12.95 -8.09 -6.60
CA GLU A 17 -11.73 -7.74 -7.31
C GLU A 17 -11.42 -6.26 -7.14
N ARG A 18 -10.17 -5.95 -6.76
CA ARG A 18 -9.69 -4.58 -6.62
C ARG A 18 -8.29 -4.48 -7.23
N GLY A 19 -8.15 -3.59 -8.22
CA GLY A 19 -6.87 -3.38 -8.88
C GLY A 19 -6.26 -4.64 -9.50
N GLY A 20 -7.09 -5.51 -10.07
CA GLY A 20 -6.64 -6.77 -10.66
C GLY A 20 -6.33 -7.88 -9.65
N ARG A 21 -6.60 -7.66 -8.38
CA ARG A 21 -6.36 -8.65 -7.30
C ARG A 21 -7.64 -8.96 -6.57
N ARG A 22 -7.71 -10.20 -6.07
CA ARG A 22 -8.80 -10.62 -5.22
C ARG A 22 -8.62 -10.04 -3.81
N ALA A 23 -9.63 -9.37 -3.31
CA ALA A 23 -9.64 -8.81 -1.98
C ALA A 23 -10.86 -9.28 -1.21
N VAL A 24 -10.77 -9.34 0.12
CA VAL A 24 -11.89 -9.71 0.97
C VAL A 24 -12.86 -8.54 1.05
N ALA A 25 -14.14 -8.78 0.69
CA ALA A 25 -15.20 -7.79 0.84
C ALA A 25 -15.77 -7.82 2.27
N HIS A 26 -16.06 -9.02 2.77
CA HIS A 26 -16.56 -9.22 4.13
C HIS A 26 -16.45 -10.71 4.50
N TYR A 27 -16.73 -11.02 5.77
CA TYR A 27 -16.72 -12.37 6.30
C TYR A 27 -18.14 -12.87 6.61
N GLY A 28 -19.08 -12.62 5.69
CA GLY A 28 -20.43 -13.13 5.74
C GLY A 28 -21.46 -12.15 6.31
N ARG A 29 -21.09 -11.30 7.27
CA ARG A 29 -22.01 -10.35 7.90
C ARG A 29 -21.35 -8.97 8.00
N PRO A 30 -21.42 -8.15 6.93
CA PRO A 30 -20.76 -6.84 6.91
C PRO A 30 -21.25 -5.90 8.01
N GLU A 31 -22.53 -5.99 8.41
CA GLU A 31 -23.08 -5.16 9.49
C GLU A 31 -22.44 -5.47 10.85
N VAL A 32 -22.06 -6.72 11.10
CA VAL A 32 -21.36 -7.10 12.34
C VAL A 32 -19.91 -6.58 12.31
N ALA A 33 -19.23 -6.69 11.17
CA ALA A 33 -17.87 -6.18 11.01
C ALA A 33 -17.84 -4.66 11.19
N HIS A 34 -18.78 -3.94 10.58
CA HIS A 34 -18.91 -2.49 10.72
C HIS A 34 -19.09 -2.09 12.19
N ARG A 35 -19.97 -2.79 12.90
CA ARG A 35 -20.23 -2.52 14.31
C ARG A 35 -19.00 -2.77 15.18
N ALA A 36 -18.23 -3.82 14.87
CA ALA A 36 -17.00 -4.14 15.58
C ALA A 36 -15.97 -3.01 15.45
N VAL A 37 -15.81 -2.44 14.26
CA VAL A 37 -14.89 -1.34 14.03
C VAL A 37 -15.34 -0.07 14.76
N ARG A 38 -16.65 0.20 14.80
CA ARG A 38 -17.20 1.39 15.45
C ARG A 38 -17.17 1.32 16.98
N ASN A 39 -17.38 0.15 17.55
CA ASN A 39 -17.56 -0.04 19.00
C ASN A 39 -16.45 -0.84 19.66
N GLY A 40 -15.47 -1.31 18.91
CA GLY A 40 -14.38 -2.14 19.41
C GLY A 40 -13.18 -2.08 18.48
N VAL A 41 -12.66 -3.26 18.11
CA VAL A 41 -11.49 -3.39 17.24
C VAL A 41 -11.82 -4.31 16.07
N GLY A 42 -11.37 -3.91 14.88
CA GLY A 42 -11.47 -4.72 13.68
C GLY A 42 -10.10 -4.88 13.00
N VAL A 43 -9.94 -5.95 12.23
CA VAL A 43 -8.74 -6.20 11.43
C VAL A 43 -9.13 -6.33 9.98
N ILE A 44 -8.41 -5.63 9.10
CA ILE A 44 -8.63 -5.68 7.66
C ILE A 44 -7.29 -5.85 6.95
N GLU A 45 -7.27 -6.71 5.93
CA GLU A 45 -6.14 -6.81 5.02
C GLU A 45 -6.39 -5.89 3.82
N GLN A 46 -5.53 -4.89 3.63
CA GLN A 46 -5.76 -3.84 2.63
C GLN A 46 -5.29 -4.20 1.22
N GLY A 47 -4.42 -5.17 1.07
CA GLY A 47 -3.96 -5.59 -0.26
C GLY A 47 -3.11 -4.54 -0.98
N TYR A 48 -2.37 -3.71 -0.27
CA TYR A 48 -1.48 -2.72 -0.86
C TYR A 48 -0.37 -3.38 -1.67
N GLY A 49 0.02 -2.74 -2.78
CA GLY A 49 1.22 -3.09 -3.51
C GLY A 49 2.46 -2.53 -2.84
N ILE A 50 3.60 -3.17 -3.06
CA ILE A 50 4.88 -2.72 -2.50
C ILE A 50 5.89 -2.62 -3.63
N VAL A 51 6.54 -1.44 -3.76
CA VAL A 51 7.64 -1.22 -4.69
C VAL A 51 8.90 -0.98 -3.87
N ALA A 52 9.97 -1.73 -4.15
CA ALA A 52 11.27 -1.54 -3.51
C ALA A 52 12.18 -0.74 -4.47
N VAL A 53 12.78 0.33 -3.96
CA VAL A 53 13.74 1.14 -4.71
C VAL A 53 15.10 0.97 -4.06
N THR A 54 16.08 0.50 -4.84
CA THR A 54 17.44 0.25 -4.36
C THR A 54 18.43 1.13 -5.13
N GLY A 55 19.69 1.14 -4.69
CA GLY A 55 20.74 1.91 -5.32
C GLY A 55 21.16 3.11 -4.48
N ASP A 56 22.33 3.65 -4.77
CA ASP A 56 22.91 4.74 -3.98
C ASP A 56 22.11 6.03 -4.11
N ASP A 57 21.49 6.27 -5.27
CA ASP A 57 20.73 7.48 -5.55
C ASP A 57 19.23 7.34 -5.27
N ARG A 58 18.83 6.29 -4.56
CA ARG A 58 17.40 5.99 -4.34
C ARG A 58 16.62 7.12 -3.69
N ILE A 59 17.19 7.75 -2.67
CA ILE A 59 16.51 8.84 -1.96
C ILE A 59 16.36 10.05 -2.87
N GLU A 60 17.43 10.44 -3.55
CA GLU A 60 17.39 11.58 -4.49
C GLU A 60 16.42 11.32 -5.64
N TYR A 61 16.45 10.12 -6.20
CA TYR A 61 15.56 9.76 -7.30
C TYR A 61 14.09 9.88 -6.90
N VAL A 62 13.71 9.27 -5.77
CA VAL A 62 12.32 9.30 -5.31
C VAL A 62 11.92 10.72 -4.90
N ASP A 63 12.83 11.44 -4.23
CA ASP A 63 12.57 12.81 -3.80
C ASP A 63 12.20 13.73 -4.98
N ASN A 64 12.74 13.45 -6.16
CA ASN A 64 12.48 14.25 -7.37
C ASN A 64 11.11 13.98 -8.02
N VAL A 65 10.46 12.87 -7.67
CA VAL A 65 9.18 12.46 -8.31
C VAL A 65 8.00 12.46 -7.36
N VAL A 66 8.20 12.80 -6.10
CA VAL A 66 7.13 12.81 -5.10
C VAL A 66 6.94 14.20 -4.50
N THR A 67 5.77 14.42 -3.88
CA THR A 67 5.37 15.74 -3.36
C THR A 67 5.87 16.05 -1.96
N ASN A 68 6.47 15.06 -1.28
CA ASN A 68 6.98 15.24 0.07
C ASN A 68 8.46 14.87 0.10
N ARG A 69 9.15 15.28 1.16
CA ARG A 69 10.56 14.97 1.32
C ARG A 69 10.74 13.54 1.82
N VAL A 70 11.56 12.75 1.11
CA VAL A 70 11.86 11.38 1.52
C VAL A 70 12.75 11.43 2.78
N PRO A 71 12.37 10.72 3.86
CA PRO A 71 13.17 10.71 5.07
C PRO A 71 14.55 10.05 4.82
N PRO A 72 15.65 10.70 5.19
CA PRO A 72 16.99 10.12 4.98
C PRO A 72 17.38 9.09 6.05
N THR A 73 16.61 8.94 7.11
CA THR A 73 16.95 8.12 8.26
C THR A 73 16.18 6.80 8.23
N ASP A 74 16.90 5.68 8.44
CA ASP A 74 16.29 4.36 8.56
C ASP A 74 15.16 4.34 9.59
N GLY A 75 14.09 3.63 9.26
CA GLY A 75 12.91 3.49 10.12
C GLY A 75 11.92 4.64 10.06
N LYS A 76 12.19 5.67 9.29
CA LYS A 76 11.28 6.81 9.11
C LYS A 76 10.47 6.67 7.83
N GLY A 77 9.30 7.31 7.79
CA GLY A 77 8.42 7.29 6.64
C GLY A 77 7.67 8.59 6.43
N CYS A 78 7.03 8.69 5.28
CA CYS A 78 6.16 9.81 4.94
C CYS A 78 5.07 9.36 3.97
N TYR A 79 4.05 10.18 3.83
CA TYR A 79 3.01 10.03 2.82
C TYR A 79 3.24 11.05 1.70
N ALA A 80 3.08 10.63 0.45
CA ALA A 80 3.34 11.52 -0.69
C ALA A 80 2.50 11.13 -1.91
N PHE A 81 2.36 12.06 -2.84
CA PHE A 81 1.85 11.79 -4.18
C PHE A 81 3.01 11.62 -5.14
N VAL A 82 2.90 10.66 -6.06
CA VAL A 82 3.86 10.45 -7.13
C VAL A 82 3.38 11.23 -8.35
N LEU A 83 4.28 12.01 -8.94
CA LEU A 83 3.97 12.89 -10.07
C LEU A 83 4.57 12.35 -11.36
N ASP A 84 3.85 12.54 -12.48
CA ASP A 84 4.39 12.28 -13.81
C ASP A 84 5.30 13.45 -14.25
N PRO A 85 6.01 13.34 -15.41
CA PRO A 85 6.88 14.41 -15.86
C PRO A 85 6.17 15.77 -16.12
N GLN A 86 4.85 15.77 -16.29
CA GLN A 86 4.05 16.97 -16.46
C GLN A 86 3.52 17.53 -15.13
N GLY A 87 3.87 16.92 -14.00
CA GLY A 87 3.45 17.35 -12.69
C GLY A 87 2.06 16.89 -12.26
N ARG A 88 1.46 15.94 -12.99
CA ARG A 88 0.15 15.38 -12.62
C ARG A 88 0.31 14.22 -11.66
N ILE A 89 -0.67 14.02 -10.78
CA ILE A 89 -0.66 12.94 -9.79
C ILE A 89 -0.93 11.61 -10.48
N GLU A 90 0.03 10.66 -10.39
CA GLU A 90 -0.16 9.29 -10.86
C GLU A 90 -0.83 8.44 -9.80
N THR A 91 -0.34 8.52 -8.57
CA THR A 91 -0.88 7.78 -7.43
C THR A 91 -0.38 8.41 -6.14
N ASP A 92 -0.88 7.92 -5.01
CA ASP A 92 -0.33 8.24 -3.70
C ASP A 92 0.40 7.03 -3.13
N CYS A 93 1.25 7.25 -2.14
CA CYS A 93 1.96 6.15 -1.49
C CYS A 93 2.46 6.54 -0.12
N TYR A 94 2.72 5.52 0.71
CA TYR A 94 3.51 5.66 1.92
C TYR A 94 4.93 5.22 1.60
N ILE A 95 5.92 6.04 1.96
CA ILE A 95 7.33 5.79 1.68
C ILE A 95 8.02 5.52 3.00
N TYR A 96 8.71 4.37 3.10
CA TYR A 96 9.48 4.01 4.29
C TYR A 96 10.94 3.79 3.92
N ASN A 97 11.84 4.37 4.71
CA ASN A 97 13.26 4.13 4.58
C ASN A 97 13.63 2.88 5.39
N ALA A 98 14.05 1.83 4.68
CA ALA A 98 14.44 0.55 5.27
C ALA A 98 15.96 0.34 5.15
N ASP A 99 16.74 1.40 5.33
CA ASP A 99 18.19 1.46 5.29
C ASP A 99 18.78 1.19 3.89
N ASP A 100 18.81 -0.05 3.45
CA ASP A 100 19.39 -0.41 2.14
C ASP A 100 18.42 -0.18 0.97
N ARG A 101 17.18 0.17 1.25
CA ARG A 101 16.13 0.37 0.25
C ARG A 101 15.07 1.33 0.74
N LEU A 102 14.28 1.84 -0.20
CA LEU A 102 13.02 2.52 0.10
C LEU A 102 11.88 1.58 -0.27
N LEU A 103 10.85 1.54 0.57
CA LEU A 103 9.64 0.78 0.32
C LEU A 103 8.50 1.76 0.08
N LEU A 104 7.83 1.61 -1.06
CA LEU A 104 6.67 2.42 -1.43
C LEU A 104 5.42 1.55 -1.38
N PHE A 105 4.52 1.86 -0.46
CA PHE A 105 3.24 1.14 -0.30
C PHE A 105 2.19 1.89 -1.09
N THR A 106 1.66 1.25 -2.14
CA THR A 106 0.71 1.85 -3.08
C THR A 106 -0.67 1.24 -2.93
N PRO A 107 -1.74 1.93 -3.35
CA PRO A 107 -3.06 1.33 -3.43
C PRO A 107 -3.06 0.08 -4.31
N PRO A 108 -4.04 -0.83 -4.14
CA PRO A 108 -4.12 -2.05 -4.95
C PRO A 108 -4.10 -1.74 -6.45
N GLY A 109 -3.24 -2.46 -7.18
CA GLY A 109 -3.14 -2.34 -8.63
C GLY A 109 -2.23 -1.23 -9.14
N GLN A 110 -1.61 -0.43 -8.25
CA GLN A 110 -0.78 0.71 -8.66
C GLN A 110 0.72 0.41 -8.66
N ALA A 111 1.16 -0.71 -8.07
CA ALA A 111 2.58 -1.01 -7.95
C ALA A 111 3.23 -1.27 -9.30
N GLU A 112 2.63 -2.10 -10.15
CA GLU A 112 3.18 -2.43 -11.46
C GLU A 112 3.27 -1.23 -12.41
N PRO A 113 2.23 -0.41 -12.58
CA PRO A 113 2.35 0.81 -13.37
C PRO A 113 3.43 1.76 -12.88
N LEU A 114 3.64 1.84 -11.57
CA LEU A 114 4.65 2.71 -10.97
C LEU A 114 6.06 2.23 -11.31
N VAL A 115 6.30 0.92 -11.33
CA VAL A 115 7.61 0.35 -11.68
C VAL A 115 7.95 0.62 -13.15
N ASP A 116 6.96 0.61 -14.04
CA ASP A 116 7.15 0.80 -15.47
C ASP A 116 7.42 2.28 -15.84
N ASP A 117 7.21 3.19 -14.93
CA ASP A 117 7.60 4.57 -15.09
C ASP A 117 9.10 4.75 -14.77
#